data_38ef7b6ef4ff5cb1f227ab41a5c6fc5a
#
_entry.id   38ef7b6ef4ff5cb1f227ab41a5c6fc5a
#
_cell.length_a   1.000
_cell.length_b   1.000
_cell.length_c   1.000
_cell.angle_alpha   90.00
_cell.angle_beta   90.00
_cell.angle_gamma   90.00
#
_symmetry.space_group_name_H-M   'P 1'
#
loop_
_entity.id
_entity.type
_entity.pdbx_description
1 polymer ?
#
loop_
_entity_poly.entity_id
_entity_poly.type
_entity_poly.pdbx_seq_one_letter_code
_entity_poly.pdbx_strand_id
1 'polypeptide(L)'
;MDGHSPAFIGALLKLSLSAIVLLAAAFPAARAQSNYEIQVYGSETVAPRTTMVELHSNFTADGQRNTVNGMEPTSHAEHETIEITQGINSWSEVGFYIFTSERSGQGVQWVGDHIRPRVRAPEKWHWPVGVSLSTEIGYQRARFAPDTWNWEIRPIVDKQSGRWYWAINPALERAWHGPDVKLGIDFSPNVKVSYDFTKKITGGIEYYADYGGITNIASLHDQQQQIFPAIDLNLSPDWEFNFGVGIGPTAATDHWIIKCIVGRRFEWGRKQNWR
;
A
#
# COMPACT_ATOMS: atom_id res chain seq x y z
N MET A 1 21.83 33.39 54.14
CA MET A 1 21.66 31.90 54.29
C MET A 1 20.24 31.61 53.94
N ASP A 2 19.96 31.42 52.67
CA ASP A 2 18.58 31.26 52.15
C ASP A 2 18.30 29.77 51.95
N GLY A 3 17.50 29.23 52.91
CA GLY A 3 17.06 27.86 52.86
C GLY A 3 15.96 27.69 51.83
N HIS A 4 16.23 27.07 50.69
CA HIS A 4 15.20 26.65 49.74
C HIS A 4 14.35 25.53 50.37
N SER A 5 13.07 25.81 50.54
CA SER A 5 12.06 24.91 51.14
C SER A 5 11.98 23.60 50.37
N PRO A 6 11.97 22.41 51.00
CA PRO A 6 11.87 21.13 50.36
C PRO A 6 10.57 20.92 49.56
N ALA A 7 9.55 21.75 49.78
CA ALA A 7 8.30 21.75 49.01
C ALA A 7 8.49 22.22 47.54
N PHE A 8 9.48 23.09 47.28
CA PHE A 8 9.74 23.60 45.93
C PHE A 8 10.44 22.56 45.04
N ILE A 9 11.34 21.75 45.61
CA ILE A 9 12.04 20.68 44.91
C ILE A 9 11.06 19.54 44.57
N GLY A 10 10.12 19.23 45.45
CA GLY A 10 9.09 18.23 45.18
C GLY A 10 8.09 18.60 44.09
N ALA A 11 7.79 19.91 43.95
CA ALA A 11 6.93 20.41 42.90
C ALA A 11 7.61 20.39 41.51
N LEU A 12 8.90 20.77 41.44
CA LEU A 12 9.70 20.69 40.23
C LEU A 12 9.91 19.24 39.74
N LEU A 13 10.15 18.29 40.65
CA LEU A 13 10.26 16.86 40.30
C LEU A 13 8.93 16.28 39.77
N LYS A 14 7.79 16.68 40.31
CA LYS A 14 6.46 16.23 39.86
C LYS A 14 6.12 16.84 38.51
N LEU A 15 6.46 18.10 38.25
CA LEU A 15 6.27 18.75 36.95
C LEU A 15 7.17 18.14 35.86
N SER A 16 8.42 17.80 36.16
CA SER A 16 9.31 17.13 35.22
C SER A 16 8.90 15.68 34.94
N LEU A 17 8.42 14.95 35.95
CA LEU A 17 7.90 13.59 35.73
C LEU A 17 6.59 13.60 34.92
N SER A 18 5.68 14.56 35.17
CA SER A 18 4.46 14.74 34.38
C SER A 18 4.74 15.17 32.93
N ALA A 19 5.76 16.01 32.69
CA ALA A 19 6.18 16.39 31.36
C ALA A 19 6.82 15.21 30.59
N ILE A 20 7.60 14.35 31.27
CA ILE A 20 8.17 13.14 30.67
C ILE A 20 7.09 12.11 30.36
N VAL A 21 6.08 11.94 31.22
CA VAL A 21 4.95 11.03 30.97
C VAL A 21 4.05 11.57 29.85
N LEU A 22 3.87 12.90 29.73
CA LEU A 22 3.13 13.52 28.63
C LEU A 22 3.92 13.47 27.29
N LEU A 23 5.25 13.54 27.31
CA LEU A 23 6.06 13.31 26.10
C LEU A 23 6.07 11.83 25.67
N ALA A 24 6.00 10.89 26.62
CA ALA A 24 5.93 9.46 26.30
C ALA A 24 4.55 9.02 25.74
N ALA A 25 3.49 9.83 25.94
CA ALA A 25 2.15 9.57 25.42
C ALA A 25 1.90 10.16 24.03
N ALA A 26 2.89 10.87 23.44
CA ALA A 26 2.79 11.54 22.13
C ALA A 26 3.63 10.87 21.04
N PHE A 27 3.98 9.60 21.17
CA PHE A 27 4.45 8.85 20.01
C PHE A 27 3.21 8.52 19.18
N PRO A 28 3.04 9.10 17.98
CA PRO A 28 2.05 8.59 17.05
C PRO A 28 2.38 7.11 16.85
N ALA A 29 1.37 6.25 16.89
CA ALA A 29 1.54 4.86 16.57
C ALA A 29 2.17 4.82 15.18
N ALA A 30 3.38 4.27 15.07
CA ALA A 30 3.99 4.02 13.78
C ALA A 30 3.02 3.12 13.02
N ARG A 31 2.37 3.65 11.98
CA ARG A 31 1.50 2.88 11.10
C ARG A 31 2.45 2.06 10.25
N ALA A 32 2.36 0.76 10.31
CA ALA A 32 3.05 -0.07 9.34
C ALA A 32 2.30 0.09 8.01
N GLN A 33 2.98 0.59 6.98
CA GLN A 33 2.42 0.58 5.63
C GLN A 33 2.01 -0.84 5.29
N SER A 34 0.89 -0.99 4.60
CA SER A 34 0.48 -2.29 4.12
C SER A 34 1.48 -2.78 3.08
N ASN A 35 2.42 -3.66 3.50
CA ASN A 35 3.41 -4.28 2.61
C ASN A 35 2.79 -5.38 1.74
N TYR A 36 1.47 -5.52 1.74
CA TYR A 36 0.77 -6.57 1.02
C TYR A 36 0.48 -6.18 -0.43
N GLU A 37 0.25 -4.90 -0.70
CA GLU A 37 -0.12 -4.40 -2.02
C GLU A 37 0.72 -3.17 -2.38
N ILE A 38 1.90 -3.40 -2.97
CA ILE A 38 2.81 -2.34 -3.40
C ILE A 38 2.72 -2.20 -4.93
N GLN A 39 1.65 -1.54 -5.41
CA GLN A 39 1.38 -1.34 -6.83
C GLN A 39 0.78 0.04 -7.09
N VAL A 40 1.24 0.70 -8.15
CA VAL A 40 0.58 1.89 -8.70
C VAL A 40 -0.28 1.46 -9.89
N TYR A 41 -1.58 1.59 -9.76
CA TYR A 41 -2.52 1.15 -10.77
C TYR A 41 -2.61 2.11 -11.95
N GLY A 42 -2.70 1.54 -13.15
CA GLY A 42 -3.20 2.23 -14.34
C GLY A 42 -4.72 2.29 -14.36
N SER A 43 -5.28 3.14 -15.22
CA SER A 43 -6.74 3.31 -15.35
C SER A 43 -7.44 2.17 -16.09
N GLU A 44 -6.71 1.33 -16.79
CA GLU A 44 -7.29 0.23 -17.55
C GLU A 44 -7.88 -0.83 -16.62
N THR A 45 -9.00 -1.42 -17.05
CA THR A 45 -9.65 -2.55 -16.39
C THR A 45 -9.39 -3.84 -17.15
N VAL A 46 -9.43 -4.96 -16.44
CA VAL A 46 -9.36 -6.30 -17.06
C VAL A 46 -10.49 -6.45 -18.07
N ALA A 47 -10.18 -6.97 -19.24
CA ALA A 47 -11.12 -7.13 -20.34
C ALA A 47 -12.32 -8.04 -19.95
N PRO A 48 -13.51 -7.85 -20.55
CA PRO A 48 -14.65 -8.73 -20.32
C PRO A 48 -14.30 -10.18 -20.61
N ARG A 49 -14.79 -11.11 -19.80
CA ARG A 49 -14.52 -12.56 -19.90
C ARG A 49 -13.05 -12.93 -19.69
N THR A 50 -12.31 -12.07 -19.03
CA THR A 50 -10.92 -12.33 -18.66
C THR A 50 -10.81 -12.28 -17.14
N THR A 51 -10.06 -13.20 -16.56
CA THR A 51 -9.62 -13.17 -15.18
C THR A 51 -8.13 -12.92 -15.16
N MET A 52 -7.70 -11.94 -14.41
CA MET A 52 -6.30 -11.71 -14.06
C MET A 52 -6.03 -12.33 -12.70
N VAL A 53 -4.97 -13.09 -12.59
CA VAL A 53 -4.48 -13.62 -11.30
C VAL A 53 -3.08 -13.11 -11.12
N GLU A 54 -2.84 -12.40 -10.02
CA GLU A 54 -1.55 -11.81 -9.66
C GLU A 54 -1.09 -12.35 -8.31
N LEU A 55 0.21 -12.61 -8.23
CA LEU A 55 0.92 -12.87 -6.99
C LEU A 55 1.83 -11.67 -6.73
N HIS A 56 1.60 -10.99 -5.62
CA HIS A 56 2.49 -9.95 -5.12
C HIS A 56 3.32 -10.57 -4.01
N SER A 57 4.63 -10.59 -4.19
CA SER A 57 5.60 -11.09 -3.21
C SER A 57 6.47 -9.93 -2.74
N ASN A 58 6.34 -9.55 -1.49
CA ASN A 58 7.01 -8.39 -0.91
C ASN A 58 7.83 -8.81 0.31
N PHE A 59 9.14 -8.84 0.16
CA PHE A 59 10.06 -9.18 1.25
C PHE A 59 10.60 -7.93 1.92
N THR A 60 10.32 -7.77 3.22
CA THR A 60 10.89 -6.69 4.04
C THR A 60 12.26 -7.10 4.57
N ALA A 61 13.33 -6.65 3.92
CA ALA A 61 14.71 -6.97 4.32
C ALA A 61 15.16 -6.23 5.58
N ASP A 62 14.71 -4.98 5.78
CA ASP A 62 14.93 -4.21 7.00
C ASP A 62 13.69 -3.38 7.31
N GLY A 63 13.04 -3.69 8.42
CA GLY A 63 11.80 -3.07 8.86
C GLY A 63 11.65 -3.10 10.38
N GLN A 64 10.42 -3.03 10.84
CA GLN A 64 10.09 -3.08 12.26
C GLN A 64 10.52 -4.43 12.86
N ARG A 65 11.40 -4.39 13.88
CA ARG A 65 12.01 -5.61 14.48
C ARG A 65 11.27 -6.15 15.67
N ASN A 66 10.46 -5.32 16.32
CA ASN A 66 9.76 -5.66 17.56
C ASN A 66 8.25 -5.63 17.34
N THR A 67 7.51 -6.37 18.16
CA THR A 67 6.07 -6.22 18.25
C THR A 67 5.74 -4.84 18.80
N VAL A 68 4.95 -4.05 18.09
CA VAL A 68 4.50 -2.71 18.50
C VAL A 68 2.99 -2.68 18.52
N ASN A 69 2.39 -2.29 19.65
CA ASN A 69 0.93 -2.24 19.84
C ASN A 69 0.22 -3.57 19.49
N GLY A 70 0.88 -4.69 19.71
CA GLY A 70 0.35 -6.03 19.40
C GLY A 70 0.50 -6.46 17.93
N MET A 71 1.03 -5.60 17.07
CA MET A 71 1.34 -5.94 15.67
C MET A 71 2.65 -6.68 15.55
N GLU A 72 2.67 -7.67 14.64
CA GLU A 72 3.87 -8.45 14.32
C GLU A 72 4.95 -7.57 13.70
N PRO A 73 6.23 -7.90 13.94
CA PRO A 73 7.34 -7.24 13.26
C PRO A 73 7.31 -7.53 11.76
N THR A 74 7.75 -6.54 10.96
CA THR A 74 7.85 -6.66 9.49
C THR A 74 9.25 -7.08 9.03
N SER A 75 10.29 -6.83 9.84
CA SER A 75 11.68 -7.18 9.46
C SER A 75 11.85 -8.68 9.22
N HIS A 76 12.38 -9.03 8.04
CA HIS A 76 12.53 -10.39 7.52
C HIS A 76 11.19 -11.15 7.38
N ALA A 77 10.11 -10.42 7.11
CA ALA A 77 8.82 -11.00 6.76
C ALA A 77 8.62 -11.00 5.24
N GLU A 78 8.04 -12.09 4.75
CA GLU A 78 7.48 -12.20 3.41
C GLU A 78 5.98 -11.88 3.50
N HIS A 79 5.52 -10.98 2.66
CA HIS A 79 4.12 -10.60 2.53
C HIS A 79 3.63 -10.99 1.14
N GLU A 80 2.70 -11.93 1.10
CA GLU A 80 2.16 -12.46 -0.14
C GLU A 80 0.70 -12.02 -0.31
N THR A 81 0.36 -11.56 -1.49
CA THR A 81 -1.01 -11.26 -1.87
C THR A 81 -1.38 -12.02 -3.13
N ILE A 82 -2.45 -12.80 -3.06
CA ILE A 82 -3.10 -13.34 -4.25
C ILE A 82 -4.24 -12.40 -4.61
N GLU A 83 -4.11 -11.72 -5.74
CA GLU A 83 -5.18 -10.92 -6.34
C GLU A 83 -5.83 -11.70 -7.47
N ILE A 84 -7.17 -11.78 -7.47
CA ILE A 84 -7.98 -12.39 -8.52
C ILE A 84 -8.95 -11.32 -9.03
N THR A 85 -8.68 -10.75 -10.19
CA THR A 85 -9.52 -9.70 -10.78
C THR A 85 -10.29 -10.22 -11.97
N GLN A 86 -11.62 -10.08 -11.94
CA GLN A 86 -12.54 -10.46 -12.99
C GLN A 86 -13.06 -9.24 -13.75
N GLY A 87 -12.79 -9.18 -15.05
CA GLY A 87 -13.42 -8.22 -15.96
C GLY A 87 -14.91 -8.51 -16.14
N ILE A 88 -15.76 -7.56 -15.75
CA ILE A 88 -17.22 -7.68 -15.84
C ILE A 88 -17.71 -7.20 -17.21
N ASN A 89 -17.26 -6.02 -17.62
CA ASN A 89 -17.56 -5.42 -18.92
C ASN A 89 -16.40 -4.51 -19.35
N SER A 90 -16.55 -3.75 -20.45
CA SER A 90 -15.49 -2.89 -20.99
C SER A 90 -15.08 -1.70 -20.12
N TRP A 91 -15.77 -1.48 -18.98
CA TRP A 91 -15.55 -0.33 -18.10
C TRP A 91 -15.60 -0.68 -16.62
N SER A 92 -15.75 -1.95 -16.24
CA SER A 92 -15.78 -2.35 -14.84
C SER A 92 -15.18 -3.74 -14.59
N GLU A 93 -14.60 -3.90 -13.42
CA GLU A 93 -14.03 -5.13 -12.91
C GLU A 93 -14.27 -5.27 -11.40
N VAL A 94 -14.03 -6.44 -10.86
CA VAL A 94 -13.98 -6.71 -9.43
C VAL A 94 -12.77 -7.56 -9.10
N GLY A 95 -11.95 -7.10 -8.15
CA GLY A 95 -10.80 -7.79 -7.58
C GLY A 95 -11.12 -8.39 -6.21
N PHE A 96 -10.49 -9.51 -5.91
CA PHE A 96 -10.49 -10.17 -4.61
C PHE A 96 -9.04 -10.39 -4.19
N TYR A 97 -8.74 -10.09 -2.94
CA TYR A 97 -7.40 -10.20 -2.37
C TYR A 97 -7.39 -11.17 -1.21
N ILE A 98 -6.36 -11.98 -1.15
CA ILE A 98 -6.06 -12.85 -0.01
C ILE A 98 -4.65 -12.49 0.43
N PHE A 99 -4.51 -11.97 1.65
CA PHE A 99 -3.24 -11.57 2.22
C PHE A 99 -2.69 -12.63 3.15
N THR A 100 -1.41 -12.93 2.99
CA THR A 100 -0.68 -13.81 3.90
C THR A 100 0.66 -13.18 4.29
N SER A 101 1.21 -13.62 5.40
CA SER A 101 2.55 -13.23 5.86
C SER A 101 3.27 -14.46 6.37
N GLU A 102 4.57 -14.54 6.06
CA GLU A 102 5.45 -15.59 6.58
C GLU A 102 6.69 -14.99 7.22
N ARG A 103 7.07 -15.57 8.34
CA ARG A 103 8.34 -15.30 9.03
C ARG A 103 8.98 -16.60 9.47
N SER A 104 10.31 -16.60 9.52
CA SER A 104 11.07 -17.77 9.96
C SER A 104 10.58 -18.31 11.31
N GLY A 105 10.24 -19.59 11.34
CA GLY A 105 9.74 -20.29 12.52
C GLY A 105 8.24 -20.11 12.84
N GLN A 106 7.50 -19.28 12.07
CA GLN A 106 6.06 -19.07 12.30
C GLN A 106 5.18 -19.71 11.20
N GLY A 107 5.77 -20.00 10.02
CA GLY A 107 5.04 -20.48 8.85
C GLY A 107 4.09 -19.43 8.26
N VAL A 108 3.38 -19.82 7.20
CA VAL A 108 2.43 -18.96 6.48
C VAL A 108 1.21 -18.69 7.37
N GLN A 109 0.86 -17.43 7.51
CA GLN A 109 -0.29 -16.97 8.29
C GLN A 109 -1.24 -16.17 7.39
N TRP A 110 -2.52 -16.50 7.43
CA TRP A 110 -3.54 -15.64 6.84
C TRP A 110 -3.63 -14.31 7.61
N VAL A 111 -3.65 -13.21 6.85
CA VAL A 111 -3.69 -11.84 7.37
C VAL A 111 -5.07 -11.25 7.22
N GLY A 112 -5.69 -11.39 6.05
CA GLY A 112 -6.99 -10.82 5.75
C GLY A 112 -7.40 -10.99 4.29
N ASP A 113 -8.55 -10.43 3.95
CA ASP A 113 -9.12 -10.47 2.61
C ASP A 113 -9.80 -9.14 2.29
N HIS A 114 -9.66 -8.70 1.02
CA HIS A 114 -10.31 -7.49 0.53
C HIS A 114 -11.12 -7.76 -0.75
N ILE A 115 -12.08 -6.90 -1.02
CA ILE A 115 -12.81 -6.83 -2.29
C ILE A 115 -12.66 -5.43 -2.88
N ARG A 116 -12.37 -5.36 -4.19
CA ARG A 116 -12.07 -4.12 -4.90
C ARG A 116 -12.87 -3.99 -6.21
N PRO A 117 -14.10 -3.47 -6.19
CA PRO A 117 -14.75 -2.98 -7.39
C PRO A 117 -14.02 -1.79 -7.99
N ARG A 118 -13.86 -1.76 -9.32
CA ARG A 118 -13.29 -0.63 -10.06
C ARG A 118 -14.08 -0.34 -11.32
N VAL A 119 -14.23 0.94 -11.64
CA VAL A 119 -14.85 1.42 -12.87
C VAL A 119 -13.92 2.39 -13.58
N ARG A 120 -13.92 2.39 -14.93
CA ARG A 120 -13.12 3.30 -15.75
C ARG A 120 -14.01 4.19 -16.63
N ALA A 121 -13.49 5.36 -16.99
CA ALA A 121 -14.10 6.20 -17.98
C ALA A 121 -14.17 5.46 -19.32
N PRO A 122 -15.34 5.40 -19.98
CA PRO A 122 -15.47 4.73 -21.25
C PRO A 122 -14.59 5.35 -22.35
N GLU A 123 -13.90 4.55 -23.16
CA GLU A 123 -13.03 5.02 -24.25
C GLU A 123 -13.73 5.95 -25.24
N LYS A 124 -15.02 5.76 -25.46
CA LYS A 124 -15.84 6.61 -26.34
C LYS A 124 -15.92 8.09 -25.89
N TRP A 125 -15.49 8.41 -24.67
CA TRP A 125 -15.42 9.82 -24.20
C TRP A 125 -14.16 10.53 -24.73
N HIS A 126 -13.17 9.81 -25.25
CA HIS A 126 -11.92 10.33 -25.81
C HIS A 126 -11.20 11.33 -24.89
N TRP A 127 -11.19 11.06 -23.60
CA TRP A 127 -10.48 11.91 -22.64
C TRP A 127 -8.97 11.91 -22.91
N PRO A 128 -8.27 13.03 -22.67
CA PRO A 128 -6.83 13.13 -22.95
C PRO A 128 -5.95 12.30 -21.98
N VAL A 129 -6.55 11.76 -20.94
CA VAL A 129 -5.95 10.90 -19.92
C VAL A 129 -6.88 9.72 -19.63
N GLY A 130 -6.31 8.60 -19.21
CA GLY A 130 -7.07 7.50 -18.63
C GLY A 130 -7.56 7.88 -17.24
N VAL A 131 -8.78 7.49 -16.90
CA VAL A 131 -9.37 7.75 -15.56
C VAL A 131 -10.13 6.52 -15.11
N SER A 132 -9.91 6.10 -13.88
CA SER A 132 -10.75 5.11 -13.21
C SER A 132 -10.95 5.47 -11.74
N LEU A 133 -11.94 4.84 -11.13
CA LEU A 133 -12.24 4.94 -9.70
C LEU A 133 -12.31 3.53 -9.14
N SER A 134 -11.43 3.25 -8.20
CA SER A 134 -11.42 2.03 -7.39
C SER A 134 -12.01 2.33 -6.02
N THR A 135 -12.66 1.35 -5.44
CA THR A 135 -12.95 1.33 -4.00
C THR A 135 -12.60 -0.05 -3.47
N GLU A 136 -12.13 -0.09 -2.25
CA GLU A 136 -11.71 -1.33 -1.60
C GLU A 136 -12.26 -1.40 -0.19
N ILE A 137 -12.73 -2.56 0.21
CA ILE A 137 -13.24 -2.84 1.55
C ILE A 137 -12.64 -4.17 1.98
N GLY A 138 -12.11 -4.21 3.20
CA GLY A 138 -11.57 -5.45 3.66
C GLY A 138 -11.31 -5.56 5.15
N TYR A 139 -10.95 -6.77 5.51
CA TYR A 139 -10.61 -7.17 6.86
C TYR A 139 -9.15 -7.59 6.95
N GLN A 140 -8.47 -7.12 7.99
CA GLN A 140 -7.15 -7.61 8.40
C GLN A 140 -7.15 -7.94 9.88
N ARG A 141 -6.39 -8.95 10.28
CA ARG A 141 -6.27 -9.36 11.68
C ARG A 141 -5.47 -8.33 12.46
N ALA A 142 -5.90 -8.02 13.69
CA ALA A 142 -5.29 -7.01 14.56
C ALA A 142 -3.79 -7.20 14.85
N ARG A 143 -3.26 -8.42 14.66
CA ARG A 143 -1.82 -8.68 14.81
C ARG A 143 -0.98 -8.24 13.59
N PHE A 144 -1.62 -7.83 12.48
CA PHE A 144 -0.96 -7.39 11.25
C PHE A 144 -1.33 -5.97 10.85
N ALA A 145 -2.45 -5.46 11.35
CA ALA A 145 -2.90 -4.10 11.09
C ALA A 145 -3.55 -3.51 12.35
N PRO A 146 -3.33 -2.22 12.66
CA PRO A 146 -3.96 -1.60 13.83
C PRO A 146 -5.47 -1.56 13.68
N ASP A 147 -5.97 -1.29 12.50
CA ASP A 147 -7.38 -1.25 12.14
C ASP A 147 -7.79 -2.52 11.39
N THR A 148 -8.83 -3.18 11.88
CA THR A 148 -9.20 -4.50 11.35
C THR A 148 -10.18 -4.43 10.19
N TRP A 149 -10.89 -3.33 10.02
CA TRP A 149 -11.78 -3.07 8.90
C TRP A 149 -11.50 -1.70 8.32
N ASN A 150 -11.16 -1.68 7.05
CA ASN A 150 -10.83 -0.47 6.30
C ASN A 150 -11.68 -0.35 5.04
N TRP A 151 -11.86 0.87 4.63
CA TRP A 151 -12.42 1.26 3.35
C TRP A 151 -11.53 2.28 2.67
N GLU A 152 -11.26 2.05 1.39
CA GLU A 152 -10.49 2.94 0.54
C GLU A 152 -11.31 3.40 -0.66
N ILE A 153 -11.09 4.64 -1.07
CA ILE A 153 -11.46 5.16 -2.39
C ILE A 153 -10.18 5.63 -3.07
N ARG A 154 -9.91 5.12 -4.28
CA ARG A 154 -8.71 5.41 -5.04
C ARG A 154 -9.08 5.92 -6.44
N PRO A 155 -9.14 7.25 -6.68
CA PRO A 155 -9.10 7.79 -8.02
C PRO A 155 -7.78 7.40 -8.69
N ILE A 156 -7.82 7.09 -9.98
CA ILE A 156 -6.66 6.70 -10.78
C ILE A 156 -6.66 7.55 -12.02
N VAL A 157 -5.56 8.23 -12.29
CA VAL A 157 -5.35 9.01 -13.50
C VAL A 157 -4.01 8.64 -14.10
N ASP A 158 -3.99 8.30 -15.39
CA ASP A 158 -2.76 7.91 -16.06
C ASP A 158 -2.67 8.41 -17.50
N LYS A 159 -1.46 8.36 -18.06
CA LYS A 159 -1.22 8.66 -19.46
C LYS A 159 0.06 8.04 -20.00
N GLN A 160 -0.05 7.45 -21.18
CA GLN A 160 1.09 7.15 -22.03
C GLN A 160 1.31 8.33 -23.00
N SER A 161 2.54 8.83 -23.07
CA SER A 161 2.95 9.90 -23.99
C SER A 161 4.27 9.53 -24.66
N GLY A 162 4.19 8.99 -25.88
CA GLY A 162 5.33 8.38 -26.55
C GLY A 162 5.87 7.20 -25.75
N ARG A 163 7.12 7.31 -25.27
CA ARG A 163 7.78 6.28 -24.46
C ARG A 163 7.67 6.53 -22.94
N TRP A 164 7.04 7.63 -22.53
CA TRP A 164 6.83 7.99 -21.14
C TRP A 164 5.44 7.59 -20.69
N TYR A 165 5.35 6.96 -19.53
CA TYR A 165 4.11 6.67 -18.82
C TYR A 165 4.13 7.30 -17.43
N TRP A 166 3.00 7.81 -16.99
CA TRP A 166 2.79 8.21 -15.60
C TRP A 166 1.40 7.81 -15.13
N ALA A 167 1.30 7.50 -13.84
CA ALA A 167 0.05 7.25 -13.15
C ALA A 167 0.07 7.90 -11.77
N ILE A 168 -1.08 8.39 -11.32
CA ILE A 168 -1.31 8.99 -10.00
C ILE A 168 -2.55 8.38 -9.40
N ASN A 169 -2.42 7.84 -8.19
CA ASN A 169 -3.47 7.21 -7.41
C ASN A 169 -3.59 7.91 -6.05
N PRO A 170 -4.35 9.02 -5.92
CA PRO A 170 -4.59 9.68 -4.64
C PRO A 170 -5.62 8.90 -3.82
N ALA A 171 -5.17 7.91 -3.04
CA ALA A 171 -6.05 7.11 -2.22
C ALA A 171 -6.52 7.87 -0.97
N LEU A 172 -7.77 7.66 -0.60
CA LEU A 172 -8.40 8.12 0.63
C LEU A 172 -8.87 6.90 1.41
N GLU A 173 -8.36 6.73 2.60
CA GLU A 173 -8.63 5.56 3.44
C GLU A 173 -9.39 5.95 4.70
N ARG A 174 -10.22 5.05 5.20
CA ARG A 174 -10.90 5.21 6.47
C ARG A 174 -11.03 3.89 7.20
N ALA A 175 -10.57 3.89 8.46
CA ALA A 175 -10.82 2.79 9.39
C ALA A 175 -12.30 2.77 9.81
N TRP A 176 -12.91 1.59 9.81
CA TRP A 176 -14.25 1.35 10.35
C TRP A 176 -14.20 0.66 11.71
N HIS A 177 -13.13 -0.05 12.00
CA HIS A 177 -12.94 -0.72 13.28
C HIS A 177 -11.45 -0.76 13.63
N GLY A 178 -11.13 -0.17 14.79
CA GLY A 178 -9.77 -0.08 15.32
C GLY A 178 -9.50 1.27 16.00
N PRO A 179 -8.27 1.53 16.42
CA PRO A 179 -7.91 2.75 17.15
C PRO A 179 -8.05 4.03 16.31
N ASP A 180 -7.90 3.93 14.99
CA ASP A 180 -7.82 5.09 14.10
C ASP A 180 -9.16 5.52 13.50
N VAL A 181 -10.27 4.85 13.86
CA VAL A 181 -11.64 5.26 13.47
C VAL A 181 -11.91 6.74 13.78
N LYS A 182 -11.35 7.25 14.87
CA LYS A 182 -11.49 8.65 15.34
C LYS A 182 -10.64 9.66 14.56
N LEU A 183 -9.62 9.20 13.81
CA LEU A 183 -8.69 10.06 13.08
C LEU A 183 -9.30 10.57 11.75
N GLY A 184 -10.36 9.93 11.26
CA GLY A 184 -11.09 10.35 10.09
C GLY A 184 -10.62 9.70 8.82
N ILE A 185 -10.32 10.49 7.79
CA ILE A 185 -9.88 10.04 6.48
C ILE A 185 -8.38 10.28 6.35
N ASP A 186 -7.64 9.27 5.98
CA ASP A 186 -6.21 9.33 5.68
C ASP A 186 -5.98 9.53 4.18
N PHE A 187 -4.83 10.11 3.85
CA PHE A 187 -4.42 10.40 2.47
C PHE A 187 -3.13 9.66 2.11
N SER A 188 -3.27 8.71 1.19
CA SER A 188 -2.18 7.81 0.77
C SER A 188 -1.93 7.91 -0.74
N PRO A 189 -1.19 8.93 -1.23
CA PRO A 189 -0.93 9.10 -2.64
C PRO A 189 0.15 8.14 -3.14
N ASN A 190 -0.13 7.51 -4.30
CA ASN A 190 0.84 6.67 -5.00
C ASN A 190 1.06 7.23 -6.41
N VAL A 191 2.31 7.22 -6.87
CA VAL A 191 2.72 7.80 -8.16
C VAL A 191 3.71 6.89 -8.86
N LYS A 192 3.56 6.71 -10.18
CA LYS A 192 4.52 6.03 -11.04
C LYS A 192 4.90 6.93 -12.20
N VAL A 193 6.20 6.97 -12.51
CA VAL A 193 6.73 7.53 -13.75
C VAL A 193 7.70 6.53 -14.35
N SER A 194 7.48 6.11 -15.59
CA SER A 194 8.31 5.11 -16.24
C SER A 194 8.57 5.44 -17.72
N TYR A 195 9.56 4.76 -18.28
CA TYR A 195 10.03 4.95 -19.64
C TYR A 195 10.25 3.60 -20.32
N ASP A 196 9.71 3.46 -21.53
CA ASP A 196 9.87 2.28 -22.37
C ASP A 196 11.25 2.28 -23.03
N PHE A 197 12.24 1.60 -22.44
CA PHE A 197 13.56 1.43 -23.03
C PHE A 197 13.47 0.61 -24.31
N THR A 198 12.64 -0.41 -24.30
CA THR A 198 12.29 -1.27 -25.43
C THR A 198 10.80 -1.60 -25.38
N LYS A 199 10.27 -2.32 -26.37
CA LYS A 199 8.89 -2.85 -26.32
C LYS A 199 8.66 -3.89 -25.22
N LYS A 200 9.74 -4.44 -24.64
CA LYS A 200 9.68 -5.51 -23.64
C LYS A 200 10.15 -5.08 -22.26
N ILE A 201 10.83 -3.96 -22.15
CA ILE A 201 11.44 -3.51 -20.89
C ILE A 201 11.06 -2.06 -20.67
N THR A 202 10.32 -1.81 -19.62
CA THR A 202 9.99 -0.50 -19.08
C THR A 202 10.67 -0.36 -17.73
N GLY A 203 11.27 0.76 -17.43
CA GLY A 203 11.86 1.06 -16.13
C GLY A 203 11.39 2.40 -15.62
N GLY A 204 11.28 2.54 -14.31
CA GLY A 204 10.75 3.75 -13.73
C GLY A 204 10.95 3.86 -12.24
N ILE A 205 10.28 4.84 -11.67
CA ILE A 205 10.22 5.09 -10.23
C ILE A 205 8.76 5.08 -9.82
N GLU A 206 8.50 4.38 -8.74
CA GLU A 206 7.22 4.37 -8.05
C GLU A 206 7.42 4.99 -6.66
N TYR A 207 6.46 5.80 -6.26
CA TYR A 207 6.42 6.45 -4.95
C TYR A 207 5.11 6.10 -4.27
N TYR A 208 5.20 5.74 -3.01
CA TYR A 208 4.10 5.40 -2.14
C TYR A 208 4.20 6.19 -0.85
N ALA A 209 3.09 6.74 -0.40
CA ALA A 209 3.05 7.47 0.86
C ALA A 209 1.74 7.25 1.61
N ASP A 210 1.82 7.38 2.93
CA ASP A 210 0.70 7.67 3.81
C ASP A 210 1.05 8.92 4.62
N TYR A 211 0.30 9.98 4.38
CA TYR A 211 0.49 11.29 5.03
C TYR A 211 -0.33 11.45 6.31
N GLY A 212 -1.10 10.42 6.67
CA GLY A 212 -2.05 10.48 7.78
C GLY A 212 -3.32 11.24 7.43
N GLY A 213 -4.03 11.69 8.46
CA GLY A 213 -5.35 12.32 8.30
C GLY A 213 -5.34 13.59 7.47
N ILE A 214 -6.30 13.74 6.54
CA ILE A 214 -6.42 14.94 5.69
C ILE A 214 -6.63 16.24 6.48
N THR A 215 -7.15 16.14 7.69
CA THR A 215 -7.34 17.28 8.61
C THR A 215 -6.17 17.46 9.58
N ASN A 216 -5.26 16.49 9.64
CA ASN A 216 -4.12 16.51 10.54
C ASN A 216 -2.97 15.70 9.89
N ILE A 217 -2.34 16.29 8.89
CA ILE A 217 -1.19 15.70 8.20
C ILE A 217 -0.06 15.42 9.21
N ALA A 218 0.45 14.20 9.21
CA ALA A 218 1.53 13.77 10.08
C ALA A 218 2.83 14.55 9.81
N SER A 219 3.71 14.64 10.79
CA SER A 219 5.05 15.21 10.57
C SER A 219 5.82 14.36 9.56
N LEU A 220 6.79 14.94 8.84
CA LEU A 220 7.58 14.20 7.85
C LEU A 220 8.25 12.94 8.43
N HIS A 221 8.64 13.00 9.69
CA HIS A 221 9.23 11.86 10.41
C HIS A 221 8.23 10.69 10.59
N ASP A 222 6.95 11.01 10.77
CA ASP A 222 5.87 10.07 11.09
C ASP A 222 5.04 9.66 9.86
N GLN A 223 5.27 10.28 8.70
CA GLN A 223 4.69 9.87 7.43
C GLN A 223 5.35 8.58 6.95
N GLN A 224 4.58 7.69 6.36
CA GLN A 224 5.16 6.60 5.60
C GLN A 224 5.47 7.08 4.20
N GLN A 225 6.67 6.78 3.73
CA GLN A 225 7.12 7.13 2.39
C GLN A 225 8.07 6.05 1.86
N GLN A 226 7.83 5.59 0.64
CA GLN A 226 8.67 4.59 -0.02
C GLN A 226 8.92 5.01 -1.46
N ILE A 227 10.13 4.76 -1.92
CA ILE A 227 10.55 5.00 -3.31
C ILE A 227 11.09 3.68 -3.87
N PHE A 228 10.53 3.24 -5.00
CA PHE A 228 10.91 2.01 -5.68
C PHE A 228 11.42 2.34 -7.09
N PRO A 229 12.73 2.31 -7.37
CA PRO A 229 13.19 1.93 -8.70
C PRO A 229 12.59 0.59 -9.09
N ALA A 230 11.88 0.54 -10.23
CA ALA A 230 11.16 -0.65 -10.66
C ALA A 230 11.30 -0.90 -12.16
N ILE A 231 11.16 -2.17 -12.54
CA ILE A 231 11.21 -2.64 -13.92
C ILE A 231 9.94 -3.46 -14.20
N ASP A 232 9.27 -3.15 -15.31
CA ASP A 232 8.19 -3.96 -15.85
C ASP A 232 8.72 -4.75 -17.07
N LEU A 233 8.40 -6.04 -17.14
CA LEU A 233 8.74 -6.89 -18.27
C LEU A 233 7.50 -7.25 -19.08
N ASN A 234 7.37 -6.67 -20.26
CA ASN A 234 6.27 -6.86 -21.21
C ASN A 234 6.60 -8.02 -22.16
N LEU A 235 6.68 -9.24 -21.64
CA LEU A 235 7.10 -10.42 -22.41
C LEU A 235 5.98 -10.99 -23.27
N SER A 236 4.73 -10.85 -22.84
CA SER A 236 3.53 -11.35 -23.49
C SER A 236 2.31 -10.54 -23.02
N PRO A 237 1.26 -10.38 -23.84
CA PRO A 237 0.01 -9.74 -23.42
C PRO A 237 -0.70 -10.47 -22.27
N ASP A 238 -0.42 -11.76 -22.10
CA ASP A 238 -1.07 -12.59 -21.07
C ASP A 238 -0.35 -12.53 -19.71
N TRP A 239 0.89 -12.01 -19.70
CA TRP A 239 1.70 -11.98 -18.49
C TRP A 239 2.08 -10.57 -18.08
N GLU A 240 2.11 -10.37 -16.80
CA GLU A 240 2.60 -9.16 -16.14
C GLU A 240 3.75 -9.51 -15.19
N PHE A 241 4.80 -8.71 -15.24
CA PHE A 241 5.94 -8.83 -14.33
C PHE A 241 6.38 -7.43 -13.92
N ASN A 242 6.40 -7.18 -12.63
CA ASN A 242 6.98 -5.98 -12.06
C ASN A 242 7.95 -6.40 -10.94
N PHE A 243 9.12 -5.80 -10.93
CA PHE A 243 10.14 -6.02 -9.90
C PHE A 243 10.68 -4.67 -9.44
N GLY A 244 10.85 -4.49 -8.13
CA GLY A 244 11.39 -3.27 -7.57
C GLY A 244 12.10 -3.48 -6.24
N VAL A 245 13.01 -2.56 -5.92
CA VAL A 245 13.67 -2.49 -4.62
C VAL A 245 13.33 -1.15 -3.99
N GLY A 246 12.65 -1.18 -2.86
CA GLY A 246 12.13 0.00 -2.17
C GLY A 246 13.03 0.47 -1.05
N ILE A 247 13.08 1.80 -0.91
CA ILE A 247 13.75 2.50 0.17
C ILE A 247 12.72 3.33 0.91
N GLY A 248 12.61 3.12 2.24
CA GLY A 248 11.80 3.94 3.15
C GLY A 248 12.67 4.92 3.92
N PRO A 249 12.66 6.22 3.59
CA PRO A 249 13.55 7.22 4.20
C PRO A 249 13.06 7.76 5.54
N THR A 250 11.83 7.46 5.96
CA THR A 250 11.23 7.98 7.18
C THR A 250 11.22 6.96 8.30
N ALA A 251 11.10 7.41 9.54
CA ALA A 251 11.10 6.52 10.70
C ALA A 251 9.86 5.62 10.80
N ALA A 252 8.75 6.03 10.20
CA ALA A 252 7.50 5.27 10.17
C ALA A 252 7.45 4.22 9.05
N THR A 253 8.51 4.10 8.23
CA THR A 253 8.53 3.26 7.04
C THR A 253 9.56 2.13 7.19
N ASP A 254 9.24 0.94 6.69
CA ASP A 254 10.22 -0.12 6.51
C ASP A 254 11.33 0.35 5.55
N HIS A 255 12.60 0.15 5.93
CA HIS A 255 13.74 0.76 5.23
C HIS A 255 14.08 0.10 3.90
N TRP A 256 13.96 -1.23 3.82
CA TRP A 256 14.27 -1.97 2.61
C TRP A 256 13.22 -3.02 2.31
N ILE A 257 12.59 -2.90 1.15
CA ILE A 257 11.61 -3.87 0.67
C ILE A 257 11.99 -4.28 -0.75
N ILE A 258 11.91 -5.57 -1.02
CA ILE A 258 12.01 -6.14 -2.36
C ILE A 258 10.61 -6.57 -2.76
N LYS A 259 10.11 -6.07 -3.88
CA LYS A 259 8.80 -6.47 -4.42
C LYS A 259 8.93 -7.19 -5.73
N CYS A 260 8.04 -8.15 -5.95
CA CYS A 260 7.86 -8.85 -7.20
C CYS A 260 6.37 -9.07 -7.44
N ILE A 261 5.87 -8.68 -8.61
CA ILE A 261 4.49 -8.98 -9.04
C ILE A 261 4.59 -9.87 -10.26
N VAL A 262 3.88 -10.99 -10.22
CA VAL A 262 3.72 -11.90 -11.37
C VAL A 262 2.24 -12.10 -11.59
N GLY A 263 1.76 -11.66 -12.74
CA GLY A 263 0.35 -11.75 -13.11
C GLY A 263 0.13 -12.54 -14.39
N ARG A 264 -1.02 -13.19 -14.49
CA ARG A 264 -1.44 -13.90 -15.69
C ARG A 264 -2.92 -13.69 -15.99
N ARG A 265 -3.20 -13.39 -17.27
CA ARG A 265 -4.56 -13.23 -17.80
C ARG A 265 -5.07 -14.55 -18.37
N PHE A 266 -6.30 -14.92 -18.00
CA PHE A 266 -7.02 -16.11 -18.47
C PHE A 266 -8.28 -15.64 -19.21
N GLU A 267 -8.33 -15.85 -20.54
CA GLU A 267 -9.52 -15.53 -21.34
C GLU A 267 -10.51 -16.70 -21.37
N TRP A 268 -11.76 -16.46 -20.98
CA TRP A 268 -12.83 -17.47 -20.99
C TRP A 268 -13.50 -17.50 -22.37
N GLY A 269 -13.61 -18.71 -22.95
CA GLY A 269 -14.29 -18.94 -24.23
C GLY A 269 -13.40 -18.86 -25.47
N ARG A 270 -12.10 -18.58 -25.32
CA ARG A 270 -11.15 -18.81 -26.40
C ARG A 270 -10.91 -20.31 -26.55
N LYS A 271 -11.28 -20.92 -27.70
CA LYS A 271 -10.88 -22.30 -27.97
C LYS A 271 -9.36 -22.34 -28.01
N GLN A 272 -8.75 -22.87 -26.95
CA GLN A 272 -7.31 -23.17 -26.96
C GLN A 272 -7.11 -24.31 -27.97
N ASN A 273 -6.56 -23.98 -29.14
CA ASN A 273 -6.03 -24.98 -30.04
C ASN A 273 -4.71 -25.46 -29.45
N TRP A 274 -4.75 -26.50 -28.64
CA TRP A 274 -3.56 -27.23 -28.22
C TRP A 274 -2.95 -27.86 -29.49
N ARG A 275 -1.84 -27.33 -29.98
CA ARG A 275 -0.97 -27.94 -30.98
C ARG A 275 0.27 -28.48 -30.30
#